data_8b09be35b38261988ab657f4ef714836
#
_entry.id   8b09be35b38261988ab657f4ef714836
#
_cell.length_a   1.000
_cell.length_b   1.000
_cell.length_c   1.000
_cell.angle_alpha   90.00
_cell.angle_beta   90.00
_cell.angle_gamma   90.00
#
_symmetry.space_group_name_H-M   'P 1'
#
loop_
_entity.id
_entity.type
_entity.pdbx_description
1 polymer ?
#
loop_
_entity_poly.entity_id
_entity_poly.type
_entity_poly.pdbx_seq_one_letter_code
_entity_poly.pdbx_strand_id
1 'polypeptide(L)'
;MFSNNLCEITILSFGNNWLQKRVSADSVMRKPDFRRFWFSSILAHFGAQITLLALPICAVLMLHATPAQMGTLAAFESLPFLLFGLPSGVLLDRSRRLPVIMCSDLMVAIALASVPLAWWLDMLTIPWLYAVGFVIGAGHVVGGSAEQVFLTFLVGRDGLVDAQAKFAATESAARVVGPGMAGGLVQLLGAPIAILCNVAGFIISLLNLRRIRAREPQPPPSTSHPMRDIQEGLAFVWNQPLLRTLAWVSACWHLLFYGYTALHVLFATRVLGMTPGTMGMANMLGGLGVLAASLLVKPLSRRLGTGGGILVGLCVSAFGFALVPAIPTALFGSATWTVAAYAIVVFWIDCGATLFFVPYIALRQRVTPDAVLGRMVATMRALTVAAAPLGALLAGGLGEGFGVRAGLGCIAAGAVLLAAGGVFGTRLKEAKE
;
A
#
# COMPACT_ATOMS: atom_id res chain seq x y z
N MET A 1 -34.75 8.92 -37.30
CA MET A 1 -33.83 7.96 -36.68
C MET A 1 -32.39 8.32 -37.05
N PHE A 2 -31.98 9.61 -36.90
CA PHE A 2 -30.65 10.14 -37.29
C PHE A 2 -30.30 11.38 -36.46
N SER A 3 -30.32 11.34 -35.12
CA SER A 3 -30.02 12.54 -34.34
C SER A 3 -29.16 12.33 -33.08
N ASN A 4 -28.84 11.08 -32.69
CA ASN A 4 -28.09 10.84 -31.44
C ASN A 4 -26.59 10.57 -31.60
N ASN A 5 -26.06 10.40 -32.82
CA ASN A 5 -24.65 10.07 -33.02
C ASN A 5 -23.70 11.28 -33.17
N LEU A 6 -24.26 12.50 -33.35
CA LEU A 6 -23.43 13.70 -33.56
C LEU A 6 -22.95 14.33 -32.24
N CYS A 7 -23.66 14.17 -31.14
CA CYS A 7 -23.28 14.76 -29.87
C CYS A 7 -22.13 13.99 -29.14
N GLU A 8 -22.12 12.65 -29.20
CA GLU A 8 -21.05 11.84 -28.62
C GLU A 8 -19.71 11.98 -29.35
N ILE A 9 -19.76 12.10 -30.69
CA ILE A 9 -18.55 12.29 -31.52
C ILE A 9 -17.93 13.66 -31.27
N THR A 10 -18.73 14.68 -31.01
CA THR A 10 -18.27 16.06 -30.78
C THR A 10 -17.60 16.22 -29.42
N ILE A 11 -18.11 15.60 -28.37
CA ILE A 11 -17.53 15.68 -27.01
C ILE A 11 -16.19 14.92 -26.95
N LEU A 12 -16.08 13.76 -27.60
CA LEU A 12 -14.84 12.99 -27.67
C LEU A 12 -13.78 13.66 -28.57
N SER A 13 -14.16 14.39 -29.62
CA SER A 13 -13.25 15.12 -30.50
C SER A 13 -12.73 16.42 -29.87
N PHE A 14 -13.55 17.15 -29.11
CA PHE A 14 -13.12 18.36 -28.38
C PHE A 14 -12.12 18.05 -27.28
N GLY A 15 -12.31 16.96 -26.50
CA GLY A 15 -11.36 16.50 -25.49
C GLY A 15 -10.01 16.10 -26.09
N ASN A 16 -10.01 15.47 -27.25
CA ASN A 16 -8.76 15.06 -27.92
C ASN A 16 -7.94 16.24 -28.47
N ASN A 17 -8.60 17.25 -29.04
CA ASN A 17 -7.89 18.42 -29.61
C ASN A 17 -7.31 19.36 -28.56
N TRP A 18 -7.96 19.48 -27.38
CA TRP A 18 -7.47 20.31 -26.28
C TRP A 18 -6.24 19.70 -25.60
N LEU A 19 -6.24 18.37 -25.41
CA LEU A 19 -5.11 17.63 -24.86
C LEU A 19 -3.89 17.66 -25.80
N GLN A 20 -4.10 17.57 -27.12
CA GLN A 20 -3.00 17.58 -28.09
C GLN A 20 -2.24 18.92 -28.15
N LYS A 21 -2.90 20.04 -27.78
CA LYS A 21 -2.25 21.38 -27.80
C LYS A 21 -1.40 21.70 -26.58
N ARG A 22 -1.58 20.96 -25.43
CA ARG A 22 -0.84 21.22 -24.18
C ARG A 22 0.18 20.15 -23.79
N VAL A 23 0.20 19.03 -24.50
CA VAL A 23 1.09 17.90 -24.17
C VAL A 23 2.32 17.97 -25.06
N SER A 24 3.52 17.95 -24.46
CA SER A 24 4.80 17.94 -25.19
C SER A 24 4.83 16.80 -26.22
N ALA A 25 5.61 16.99 -27.31
CA ALA A 25 5.67 16.04 -28.42
C ALA A 25 6.01 14.62 -27.97
N ASP A 26 6.84 14.49 -26.93
CA ASP A 26 7.38 13.22 -26.41
C ASP A 26 6.56 12.62 -25.26
N SER A 27 5.44 13.24 -24.85
CA SER A 27 4.67 12.75 -23.71
C SER A 27 3.94 11.43 -24.00
N VAL A 28 4.08 10.47 -23.09
CA VAL A 28 3.38 9.17 -23.12
C VAL A 28 1.84 9.31 -23.18
N MET A 29 1.30 10.46 -22.79
CA MET A 29 -0.15 10.77 -22.84
C MET A 29 -0.72 10.76 -24.25
N ARG A 30 0.10 10.83 -25.29
CA ARG A 30 -0.36 10.70 -26.68
C ARG A 30 -0.72 9.28 -27.06
N LYS A 31 -0.18 8.28 -26.36
CA LYS A 31 -0.49 6.87 -26.59
C LYS A 31 -1.88 6.53 -25.98
N PRO A 32 -2.88 6.15 -26.78
CA PRO A 32 -4.22 5.89 -26.26
C PRO A 32 -4.24 4.71 -25.27
N ASP A 33 -3.41 3.70 -25.49
CA ASP A 33 -3.33 2.54 -24.62
C ASP A 33 -2.69 2.90 -23.26
N PHE A 34 -1.71 3.83 -23.23
CA PHE A 34 -1.18 4.36 -21.99
C PHE A 34 -2.25 5.13 -21.19
N ARG A 35 -3.05 5.99 -21.85
CA ARG A 35 -4.15 6.73 -21.17
C ARG A 35 -5.15 5.78 -20.54
N ARG A 36 -5.51 4.70 -21.24
CA ARG A 36 -6.42 3.67 -20.71
C ARG A 36 -5.82 2.98 -19.49
N PHE A 37 -4.57 2.57 -19.60
CA PHE A 37 -3.87 1.92 -18.50
C PHE A 37 -3.72 2.84 -17.28
N TRP A 38 -3.30 4.08 -17.50
CA TRP A 38 -3.18 5.08 -16.44
C TRP A 38 -4.51 5.42 -15.77
N PHE A 39 -5.60 5.55 -16.56
CA PHE A 39 -6.94 5.76 -15.99
C PHE A 39 -7.39 4.58 -15.12
N SER A 40 -7.13 3.35 -15.54
CA SER A 40 -7.39 2.15 -14.72
C SER A 40 -6.59 2.17 -13.42
N SER A 41 -5.33 2.59 -13.46
CA SER A 41 -4.51 2.76 -12.26
C SER A 41 -5.04 3.83 -11.30
N ILE A 42 -5.58 4.96 -11.82
CA ILE A 42 -6.25 5.97 -10.97
C ILE A 42 -7.39 5.31 -10.20
N LEU A 43 -8.28 4.59 -10.89
CA LEU A 43 -9.40 3.91 -10.26
C LEU A 43 -8.95 2.90 -9.20
N ALA A 44 -7.89 2.13 -9.50
CA ALA A 44 -7.32 1.15 -8.58
C ALA A 44 -6.75 1.81 -7.31
N HIS A 45 -5.95 2.89 -7.45
CA HIS A 45 -5.36 3.59 -6.30
C HIS A 45 -6.39 4.25 -5.39
N PHE A 46 -7.38 4.95 -5.96
CA PHE A 46 -8.45 5.55 -5.16
C PHE A 46 -9.39 4.48 -4.57
N GLY A 47 -9.70 3.44 -5.33
CA GLY A 47 -10.49 2.30 -4.86
C GLY A 47 -9.83 1.55 -3.71
N ALA A 48 -8.49 1.38 -3.76
CA ALA A 48 -7.73 0.78 -2.67
C ALA A 48 -7.87 1.56 -1.37
N GLN A 49 -7.92 2.90 -1.40
CA GLN A 49 -8.16 3.73 -0.20
C GLN A 49 -9.55 3.49 0.40
N ILE A 50 -10.56 3.28 -0.46
CA ILE A 50 -11.92 2.94 0.02
C ILE A 50 -11.89 1.60 0.75
N THR A 51 -11.30 0.58 0.15
CA THR A 51 -11.23 -0.77 0.73
C THR A 51 -10.42 -0.79 2.02
N LEU A 52 -9.27 -0.11 2.05
CA LEU A 52 -8.38 -0.03 3.21
C LEU A 52 -9.08 0.51 4.46
N LEU A 53 -10.09 1.39 4.29
CA LEU A 53 -10.89 1.93 5.37
C LEU A 53 -12.19 1.14 5.58
N ALA A 54 -12.91 0.82 4.51
CA ALA A 54 -14.26 0.25 4.57
C ALA A 54 -14.26 -1.20 5.09
N LEU A 55 -13.28 -2.03 4.69
CA LEU A 55 -13.24 -3.44 5.10
C LEU A 55 -13.04 -3.61 6.62
N PRO A 56 -12.04 -2.94 7.25
CA PRO A 56 -11.91 -2.93 8.72
C PRO A 56 -13.12 -2.32 9.42
N ILE A 57 -13.75 -1.28 8.86
CA ILE A 57 -14.95 -0.67 9.43
C ILE A 57 -16.14 -1.63 9.39
N CYS A 58 -16.33 -2.41 8.31
CA CYS A 58 -17.34 -3.50 8.30
C CYS A 58 -17.11 -4.47 9.47
N ALA A 59 -15.86 -4.90 9.69
CA ALA A 59 -15.54 -5.80 10.77
C ALA A 59 -15.82 -5.17 12.16
N VAL A 60 -15.40 -3.92 12.38
CA VAL A 60 -15.47 -3.28 13.70
C VAL A 60 -16.88 -2.79 14.04
N LEU A 61 -17.56 -2.09 13.14
CA LEU A 61 -18.84 -1.43 13.42
C LEU A 61 -20.07 -2.32 13.16
N MET A 62 -19.98 -3.24 12.17
CA MET A 62 -21.12 -4.08 11.81
C MET A 62 -21.05 -5.47 12.46
N LEU A 63 -19.86 -6.07 12.52
CA LEU A 63 -19.69 -7.42 13.07
C LEU A 63 -19.10 -7.42 14.47
N HIS A 64 -18.87 -6.25 15.06
CA HIS A 64 -18.33 -6.10 16.41
C HIS A 64 -17.03 -6.90 16.65
N ALA A 65 -16.17 -6.96 15.61
CA ALA A 65 -14.93 -7.74 15.64
C ALA A 65 -14.07 -7.45 16.88
N THR A 66 -13.51 -8.51 17.46
CA THR A 66 -12.58 -8.40 18.58
C THR A 66 -11.18 -7.99 18.10
N PRO A 67 -10.28 -7.54 18.98
CA PRO A 67 -8.90 -7.22 18.60
C PRO A 67 -8.16 -8.42 17.96
N ALA A 68 -8.37 -9.64 18.46
CA ALA A 68 -7.79 -10.85 17.88
C ALA A 68 -8.33 -11.10 16.45
N GLN A 69 -9.62 -10.88 16.22
CA GLN A 69 -10.22 -10.99 14.89
C GLN A 69 -9.69 -9.94 13.93
N MET A 70 -9.46 -8.71 14.38
CA MET A 70 -8.84 -7.67 13.54
C MET A 70 -7.38 -7.98 13.22
N GLY A 71 -6.63 -8.53 14.19
CA GLY A 71 -5.29 -9.05 13.97
C GLY A 71 -5.26 -10.16 12.92
N THR A 72 -6.22 -11.08 12.98
CA THR A 72 -6.38 -12.16 12.01
C THR A 72 -6.75 -11.62 10.63
N LEU A 73 -7.64 -10.62 10.52
CA LEU A 73 -7.99 -9.98 9.25
C LEU A 73 -6.75 -9.37 8.59
N ALA A 74 -6.00 -8.54 9.31
CA ALA A 74 -4.78 -7.93 8.81
C ALA A 74 -3.70 -8.98 8.44
N ALA A 75 -3.64 -10.08 9.16
CA ALA A 75 -2.77 -11.21 8.83
C ALA A 75 -3.17 -11.87 7.50
N PHE A 76 -4.47 -12.11 7.26
CA PHE A 76 -4.96 -12.67 6.01
C PHE A 76 -4.76 -11.73 4.82
N GLU A 77 -4.89 -10.41 5.00
CA GLU A 77 -4.57 -9.41 3.97
C GLU A 77 -3.08 -9.39 3.58
N SER A 78 -2.19 -9.63 4.54
CA SER A 78 -0.74 -9.60 4.33
C SER A 78 -0.12 -10.96 3.99
N LEU A 79 -0.76 -12.07 4.35
CA LEU A 79 -0.28 -13.43 4.09
C LEU A 79 0.02 -13.73 2.61
N PRO A 80 -0.76 -13.25 1.62
CA PRO A 80 -0.46 -13.44 0.22
C PRO A 80 0.90 -12.89 -0.23
N PHE A 81 1.41 -11.84 0.42
CA PHE A 81 2.76 -11.34 0.12
C PHE A 81 3.84 -12.37 0.42
N LEU A 82 3.67 -13.15 1.48
CA LEU A 82 4.56 -14.24 1.84
C LEU A 82 4.41 -15.43 0.86
N LEU A 83 3.17 -15.81 0.56
CA LEU A 83 2.87 -17.00 -0.25
C LEU A 83 3.14 -16.78 -1.74
N PHE A 84 2.75 -15.63 -2.28
CA PHE A 84 2.77 -15.35 -3.72
C PHE A 84 3.86 -14.35 -4.13
N GLY A 85 4.55 -13.71 -3.21
CA GLY A 85 5.56 -12.69 -3.52
C GLY A 85 6.65 -13.20 -4.45
N LEU A 86 7.21 -14.36 -4.18
CA LEU A 86 8.22 -15.01 -5.03
C LEU A 86 7.60 -15.77 -6.23
N PRO A 87 6.54 -16.59 -6.04
CA PRO A 87 5.90 -17.28 -7.16
C PRO A 87 5.31 -16.36 -8.23
N SER A 88 4.88 -15.14 -7.88
CA SER A 88 4.34 -14.18 -8.85
C SER A 88 5.33 -13.83 -9.96
N GLY A 89 6.63 -13.72 -9.65
CA GLY A 89 7.68 -13.49 -10.65
C GLY A 89 7.71 -14.60 -11.69
N VAL A 90 7.70 -15.86 -11.25
CA VAL A 90 7.71 -17.04 -12.14
C VAL A 90 6.46 -17.09 -13.02
N LEU A 91 5.29 -16.75 -12.45
CA LEU A 91 4.05 -16.65 -13.20
C LEU A 91 4.15 -15.61 -14.31
N LEU A 92 4.72 -14.44 -14.01
CA LEU A 92 4.85 -13.34 -14.96
C LEU A 92 5.88 -13.60 -16.06
N ASP A 93 6.90 -14.37 -15.77
CA ASP A 93 7.88 -14.80 -16.77
C ASP A 93 7.28 -15.74 -17.82
N ARG A 94 6.17 -16.40 -17.49
CA ARG A 94 5.50 -17.39 -18.36
C ARG A 94 4.17 -16.92 -18.92
N SER A 95 3.66 -15.76 -18.49
CA SER A 95 2.32 -15.29 -18.82
C SER A 95 2.36 -13.90 -19.45
N ARG A 96 1.35 -13.60 -20.29
CA ARG A 96 1.09 -12.23 -20.74
C ARG A 96 0.58 -11.43 -19.56
N ARG A 97 1.11 -10.22 -19.35
CA ARG A 97 0.88 -9.41 -18.15
C ARG A 97 -0.52 -8.79 -18.12
N LEU A 98 -1.01 -8.29 -19.27
CA LEU A 98 -2.34 -7.67 -19.34
C LEU A 98 -3.48 -8.63 -18.92
N PRO A 99 -3.56 -9.89 -19.39
CA PRO A 99 -4.53 -10.86 -18.87
C PRO A 99 -4.38 -11.14 -17.38
N VAL A 100 -3.14 -11.19 -16.85
CA VAL A 100 -2.89 -11.41 -15.41
C VAL A 100 -3.44 -10.24 -14.60
N ILE A 101 -3.20 -8.97 -15.00
CA ILE A 101 -3.78 -7.78 -14.38
C ILE A 101 -5.30 -7.88 -14.35
N MET A 102 -5.90 -8.17 -15.51
CA MET A 102 -7.36 -8.27 -15.64
C MET A 102 -7.96 -9.39 -14.79
N CYS A 103 -7.31 -10.55 -14.72
CA CYS A 103 -7.75 -11.65 -13.86
C CYS A 103 -7.64 -11.29 -12.38
N SER A 104 -6.55 -10.62 -11.97
CA SER A 104 -6.37 -10.14 -10.60
C SER A 104 -7.44 -9.11 -10.23
N ASP A 105 -7.69 -8.11 -11.08
CA ASP A 105 -8.72 -7.10 -10.88
C ASP A 105 -10.11 -7.72 -10.80
N LEU A 106 -10.44 -8.68 -11.67
CA LEU A 106 -11.72 -9.38 -11.66
C LEU A 106 -11.91 -10.19 -10.37
N MET A 107 -10.88 -10.89 -9.94
CA MET A 107 -10.91 -11.70 -8.71
C MET A 107 -11.12 -10.81 -7.48
N VAL A 108 -10.43 -9.67 -7.41
CA VAL A 108 -10.61 -8.68 -6.34
C VAL A 108 -12.01 -8.05 -6.42
N ALA A 109 -12.49 -7.70 -7.60
CA ALA A 109 -13.83 -7.14 -7.79
C ALA A 109 -14.93 -8.11 -7.32
N ILE A 110 -14.82 -9.41 -7.64
CA ILE A 110 -15.77 -10.45 -7.21
C ILE A 110 -15.73 -10.61 -5.69
N ALA A 111 -14.53 -10.66 -5.10
CA ALA A 111 -14.37 -10.77 -3.65
C ALA A 111 -14.96 -9.55 -2.93
N LEU A 112 -14.69 -8.33 -3.41
CA LEU A 112 -15.28 -7.11 -2.85
C LEU A 112 -16.80 -7.06 -3.03
N ALA A 113 -17.33 -7.45 -4.19
CA ALA A 113 -18.77 -7.48 -4.44
C ALA A 113 -19.51 -8.47 -3.53
N SER A 114 -18.82 -9.53 -3.08
CA SER A 114 -19.39 -10.50 -2.15
C SER A 114 -19.70 -9.91 -0.77
N VAL A 115 -19.01 -8.84 -0.33
CA VAL A 115 -19.22 -8.22 0.98
C VAL A 115 -20.59 -7.55 1.09
N PRO A 116 -20.97 -6.59 0.22
CA PRO A 116 -22.31 -5.99 0.26
C PRO A 116 -23.41 -7.00 -0.05
N LEU A 117 -23.15 -8.02 -0.89
CA LEU A 117 -24.11 -9.08 -1.16
C LEU A 117 -24.37 -9.94 0.09
N ALA A 118 -23.32 -10.39 0.76
CA ALA A 118 -23.44 -11.16 2.00
C ALA A 118 -24.07 -10.32 3.12
N TRP A 119 -23.79 -9.03 3.17
CA TRP A 119 -24.45 -8.11 4.10
C TRP A 119 -25.94 -7.98 3.82
N TRP A 120 -26.33 -7.84 2.57
CA TRP A 120 -27.74 -7.74 2.17
C TRP A 120 -28.53 -9.03 2.45
N LEU A 121 -27.86 -10.18 2.41
CA LEU A 121 -28.44 -11.49 2.73
C LEU A 121 -28.35 -11.85 4.23
N ASP A 122 -27.90 -10.93 5.10
CA ASP A 122 -27.64 -11.18 6.52
C ASP A 122 -26.67 -12.37 6.80
N MET A 123 -25.79 -12.67 5.84
CA MET A 123 -24.80 -13.76 5.90
C MET A 123 -23.37 -13.29 6.14
N LEU A 124 -23.15 -11.97 6.29
CA LEU A 124 -21.81 -11.43 6.46
C LEU A 124 -21.23 -11.85 7.82
N THR A 125 -20.05 -12.48 7.78
CA THR A 125 -19.35 -12.98 8.95
C THR A 125 -17.88 -12.56 8.93
N ILE A 126 -17.21 -12.62 10.09
CA ILE A 126 -15.76 -12.30 10.18
C ILE A 126 -14.90 -13.24 9.30
N PRO A 127 -15.11 -14.59 9.30
CA PRO A 127 -14.38 -15.47 8.39
C PRO A 127 -14.56 -15.13 6.89
N TRP A 128 -15.74 -14.59 6.51
CA TRP A 128 -15.96 -14.11 5.14
C TRP A 128 -14.99 -12.96 4.79
N LEU A 129 -14.83 -12.00 5.72
CA LEU A 129 -13.90 -10.89 5.55
C LEU A 129 -12.43 -11.36 5.49
N TYR A 130 -12.06 -12.44 6.20
CA TYR A 130 -10.73 -13.06 6.08
C TYR A 130 -10.48 -13.57 4.67
N ALA A 131 -11.44 -14.30 4.10
CA ALA A 131 -11.33 -14.79 2.72
C ALA A 131 -11.23 -13.65 1.71
N VAL A 132 -12.05 -12.61 1.86
CA VAL A 132 -12.02 -11.42 1.03
C VAL A 132 -10.67 -10.69 1.16
N GLY A 133 -10.18 -10.47 2.38
CA GLY A 133 -8.88 -9.85 2.65
C GLY A 133 -7.72 -10.62 2.00
N PHE A 134 -7.73 -11.95 2.10
CA PHE A 134 -6.74 -12.80 1.44
C PHE A 134 -6.75 -12.64 -0.08
N VAL A 135 -7.94 -12.66 -0.70
CA VAL A 135 -8.07 -12.47 -2.17
C VAL A 135 -7.60 -11.10 -2.60
N ILE A 136 -7.91 -10.04 -1.83
CA ILE A 136 -7.42 -8.68 -2.09
C ILE A 136 -5.89 -8.64 -2.03
N GLY A 137 -5.30 -9.20 -0.99
CA GLY A 137 -3.84 -9.30 -0.85
C GLY A 137 -3.20 -10.05 -2.01
N ALA A 138 -3.77 -11.19 -2.43
CA ALA A 138 -3.30 -11.98 -3.57
C ALA A 138 -3.36 -11.18 -4.88
N GLY A 139 -4.47 -10.49 -5.13
CA GLY A 139 -4.64 -9.61 -6.28
C GLY A 139 -3.61 -8.48 -6.32
N HIS A 140 -3.35 -7.82 -5.18
CA HIS A 140 -2.34 -6.76 -5.08
C HIS A 140 -0.92 -7.27 -5.35
N VAL A 141 -0.56 -8.48 -4.88
CA VAL A 141 0.77 -9.05 -5.12
C VAL A 141 0.98 -9.40 -6.58
N VAL A 142 0.04 -10.14 -7.16
CA VAL A 142 0.16 -10.65 -8.53
C VAL A 142 -0.10 -9.54 -9.55
N GLY A 143 -1.21 -8.80 -9.38
CA GLY A 143 -1.61 -7.71 -10.25
C GLY A 143 -0.60 -6.57 -10.24
N GLY A 144 -0.17 -6.09 -9.06
CA GLY A 144 0.80 -5.00 -8.94
C GLY A 144 2.17 -5.33 -9.52
N SER A 145 2.62 -6.59 -9.41
CA SER A 145 3.85 -7.04 -10.08
C SER A 145 3.69 -7.05 -11.60
N ALA A 146 2.54 -7.48 -12.11
CA ALA A 146 2.22 -7.47 -13.53
C ALA A 146 2.13 -6.05 -14.11
N GLU A 147 1.54 -5.10 -13.36
CA GLU A 147 1.42 -3.70 -13.75
C GLU A 147 2.77 -3.03 -14.00
N GLN A 148 3.75 -3.24 -13.12
CA GLN A 148 5.09 -2.67 -13.28
C GLN A 148 5.78 -3.15 -14.56
N VAL A 149 5.69 -4.45 -14.85
CA VAL A 149 6.29 -5.03 -16.07
C VAL A 149 5.53 -4.58 -17.32
N PHE A 150 4.19 -4.56 -17.27
CA PHE A 150 3.36 -4.13 -18.39
C PHE A 150 3.56 -2.65 -18.74
N LEU A 151 3.72 -1.78 -17.74
CA LEU A 151 4.01 -0.36 -17.94
C LEU A 151 5.27 -0.18 -18.78
N THR A 152 6.35 -0.89 -18.44
CA THR A 152 7.62 -0.82 -19.17
C THR A 152 7.48 -1.25 -20.63
N PHE A 153 6.71 -2.32 -20.86
CA PHE A 153 6.38 -2.77 -22.22
C PHE A 153 5.58 -1.72 -22.99
N LEU A 154 4.57 -1.12 -22.37
CA LEU A 154 3.62 -0.21 -23.03
C LEU A 154 4.25 1.10 -23.49
N VAL A 155 5.14 1.66 -22.69
CA VAL A 155 5.75 2.97 -22.97
C VAL A 155 7.14 2.90 -23.62
N GLY A 156 7.85 1.78 -23.45
CA GLY A 156 9.26 1.63 -23.82
C GLY A 156 10.18 2.31 -22.80
N ARG A 157 11.50 2.12 -22.97
CA ARG A 157 12.50 2.67 -22.03
C ARG A 157 12.52 4.19 -22.02
N ASP A 158 12.35 4.83 -23.16
CA ASP A 158 12.41 6.30 -23.31
C ASP A 158 11.22 7.00 -22.64
N GLY A 159 10.02 6.39 -22.67
CA GLY A 159 8.82 6.93 -22.04
C GLY A 159 8.66 6.57 -20.55
N LEU A 160 9.54 5.72 -20.01
CA LEU A 160 9.35 5.13 -18.67
C LEU A 160 9.41 6.19 -17.56
N VAL A 161 10.30 7.18 -17.66
CA VAL A 161 10.44 8.25 -16.65
C VAL A 161 9.17 9.11 -16.60
N ASP A 162 8.63 9.53 -17.76
CA ASP A 162 7.38 10.31 -17.85
C ASP A 162 6.18 9.51 -17.33
N ALA A 163 6.10 8.22 -17.67
CA ALA A 163 5.06 7.33 -17.18
C ALA A 163 5.12 7.13 -15.66
N GLN A 164 6.29 6.81 -15.13
CA GLN A 164 6.49 6.62 -13.69
C GLN A 164 6.17 7.90 -12.89
N ALA A 165 6.52 9.08 -13.41
CA ALA A 165 6.17 10.35 -12.79
C ALA A 165 4.64 10.52 -12.66
N LYS A 166 3.87 10.12 -13.68
CA LYS A 166 2.40 10.18 -13.65
C LYS A 166 1.79 9.19 -12.67
N PHE A 167 2.33 7.96 -12.62
CA PHE A 167 1.90 6.95 -11.63
C PHE A 167 2.21 7.41 -10.21
N ALA A 168 3.43 7.91 -9.95
CA ALA A 168 3.81 8.45 -8.65
C ALA A 168 2.95 9.64 -8.21
N ALA A 169 2.61 10.55 -9.15
CA ALA A 169 1.69 11.66 -8.87
C ALA A 169 0.29 11.15 -8.50
N THR A 170 -0.22 10.14 -9.23
CA THR A 170 -1.51 9.50 -8.94
C THR A 170 -1.52 8.84 -7.58
N GLU A 171 -0.50 8.05 -7.25
CA GLU A 171 -0.36 7.40 -5.96
C GLU A 171 -0.29 8.42 -4.82
N SER A 172 0.50 9.49 -5.00
CA SER A 172 0.59 10.57 -4.01
C SER A 172 -0.75 11.28 -3.81
N ALA A 173 -1.46 11.59 -4.88
CA ALA A 173 -2.80 12.17 -4.82
C ALA A 173 -3.79 11.24 -4.10
N ALA A 174 -3.78 9.94 -4.42
CA ALA A 174 -4.63 8.96 -3.76
C ALA A 174 -4.30 8.80 -2.26
N ARG A 175 -3.02 8.85 -1.88
CA ARG A 175 -2.61 8.80 -0.46
C ARG A 175 -3.07 10.04 0.33
N VAL A 176 -3.08 11.23 -0.29
CA VAL A 176 -3.51 12.46 0.39
C VAL A 176 -5.03 12.58 0.41
N VAL A 177 -5.69 12.49 -0.75
CA VAL A 177 -7.13 12.76 -0.89
C VAL A 177 -7.97 11.52 -0.62
N GLY A 178 -7.44 10.34 -0.95
CA GLY A 178 -8.15 9.07 -0.90
C GLY A 178 -8.77 8.72 0.45
N PRO A 179 -8.05 8.83 1.57
CA PRO A 179 -8.61 8.54 2.89
C PRO A 179 -9.80 9.43 3.26
N GLY A 180 -9.73 10.73 2.94
CA GLY A 180 -10.84 11.66 3.16
C GLY A 180 -12.07 11.31 2.31
N MET A 181 -11.85 11.00 1.03
CA MET A 181 -12.90 10.52 0.14
C MET A 181 -13.51 9.19 0.65
N ALA A 182 -12.68 8.23 1.04
CA ALA A 182 -13.11 6.96 1.59
C ALA A 182 -13.92 7.14 2.88
N GLY A 183 -13.41 7.95 3.82
CA GLY A 183 -14.10 8.26 5.06
C GLY A 183 -15.46 8.95 4.83
N GLY A 184 -15.50 9.90 3.91
CA GLY A 184 -16.75 10.57 3.49
C GLY A 184 -17.76 9.59 2.88
N LEU A 185 -17.32 8.72 1.95
CA LEU A 185 -18.19 7.70 1.36
C LEU A 185 -18.72 6.72 2.41
N VAL A 186 -17.86 6.23 3.30
CA VAL A 186 -18.28 5.31 4.37
C VAL A 186 -19.22 5.99 5.36
N GLN A 187 -18.98 7.27 5.68
CA GLN A 187 -19.83 8.05 6.59
C GLN A 187 -21.24 8.29 6.01
N LEU A 188 -21.35 8.57 4.71
CA LEU A 188 -22.59 8.93 4.04
C LEU A 188 -23.40 7.70 3.59
N LEU A 189 -22.73 6.68 3.08
CA LEU A 189 -23.38 5.54 2.43
C LEU A 189 -23.31 4.24 3.26
N GLY A 190 -22.45 4.21 4.29
CA GLY A 190 -22.09 2.99 4.98
C GLY A 190 -20.97 2.21 4.28
N ALA A 191 -20.25 1.38 5.04
CA ALA A 191 -19.08 0.67 4.53
C ALA A 191 -19.39 -0.33 3.40
N PRO A 192 -20.49 -1.14 3.42
CA PRO A 192 -20.79 -2.06 2.31
C PRO A 192 -21.06 -1.34 0.98
N ILE A 193 -21.80 -0.20 1.02
CA ILE A 193 -22.10 0.55 -0.20
C ILE A 193 -20.84 1.29 -0.70
N ALA A 194 -20.00 1.79 0.19
CA ALA A 194 -18.71 2.36 -0.20
C ALA A 194 -17.84 1.32 -0.94
N ILE A 195 -17.86 0.06 -0.51
CA ILE A 195 -17.18 -1.05 -1.22
C ILE A 195 -17.76 -1.24 -2.63
N LEU A 196 -19.09 -1.11 -2.82
CA LEU A 196 -19.71 -1.17 -4.17
C LEU A 196 -19.19 -0.06 -5.10
N CYS A 197 -18.89 1.13 -4.57
CA CYS A 197 -18.26 2.19 -5.38
C CYS A 197 -16.88 1.75 -5.90
N ASN A 198 -16.11 1.04 -5.08
CA ASN A 198 -14.83 0.46 -5.54
C ASN A 198 -15.04 -0.67 -6.55
N VAL A 199 -16.02 -1.54 -6.36
CA VAL A 199 -16.37 -2.59 -7.33
C VAL A 199 -16.73 -1.96 -8.69
N ALA A 200 -17.52 -0.90 -8.71
CA ALA A 200 -17.82 -0.15 -9.93
C ALA A 200 -16.52 0.39 -10.58
N GLY A 201 -15.60 0.91 -9.79
CA GLY A 201 -14.26 1.32 -10.25
C GLY A 201 -13.51 0.18 -10.93
N PHE A 202 -13.48 -1.02 -10.35
CA PHE A 202 -12.86 -2.21 -10.96
C PHE A 202 -13.55 -2.63 -12.26
N ILE A 203 -14.88 -2.60 -12.33
CA ILE A 203 -15.63 -2.92 -13.56
C ILE A 203 -15.26 -1.93 -14.67
N ILE A 204 -15.23 -0.63 -14.37
CA ILE A 204 -14.84 0.41 -15.32
C ILE A 204 -13.36 0.20 -15.76
N SER A 205 -12.47 -0.12 -14.82
CA SER A 205 -11.06 -0.49 -15.09
C SER A 205 -10.97 -1.64 -16.07
N LEU A 206 -11.66 -2.76 -15.80
CA LEU A 206 -11.66 -3.96 -16.64
C LEU A 206 -12.17 -3.67 -18.06
N LEU A 207 -13.27 -2.92 -18.19
CA LEU A 207 -13.82 -2.52 -19.48
C LEU A 207 -12.83 -1.63 -20.27
N ASN A 208 -12.10 -0.80 -19.57
CA ASN A 208 -11.11 0.09 -20.14
C ASN A 208 -9.83 -0.68 -20.55
N LEU A 209 -9.34 -1.59 -19.72
CA LEU A 209 -8.19 -2.46 -20.00
C LEU A 209 -8.46 -3.39 -21.20
N ARG A 210 -9.68 -3.92 -21.36
CA ARG A 210 -10.08 -4.71 -22.54
C ARG A 210 -9.94 -3.94 -23.87
N ARG A 211 -9.95 -2.61 -23.85
CA ARG A 211 -9.80 -1.77 -25.03
C ARG A 211 -8.35 -1.50 -25.41
N ILE A 212 -7.38 -1.94 -24.61
CA ILE A 212 -5.94 -1.85 -24.91
C ILE A 212 -5.65 -2.79 -26.09
N ARG A 213 -5.04 -2.22 -27.15
CA ARG A 213 -4.72 -2.94 -28.38
C ARG A 213 -3.27 -3.38 -28.47
N ALA A 214 -2.42 -2.92 -27.57
CA ALA A 214 -1.02 -3.31 -27.52
C ALA A 214 -0.91 -4.84 -27.35
N ARG A 215 -0.30 -5.51 -28.35
CA ARG A 215 -0.10 -6.97 -28.31
C ARG A 215 1.23 -7.27 -27.64
N GLU A 216 1.15 -7.78 -26.45
CA GLU A 216 2.32 -8.25 -25.73
C GLU A 216 2.88 -9.52 -26.39
N PRO A 217 4.20 -9.57 -26.70
CA PRO A 217 4.81 -10.79 -27.21
C PRO A 217 4.68 -11.91 -26.20
N GLN A 218 4.68 -13.15 -26.68
CA GLN A 218 4.72 -14.30 -25.78
C GLN A 218 6.07 -14.30 -25.05
N PRO A 219 6.08 -14.47 -23.72
CA PRO A 219 7.33 -14.61 -22.99
C PRO A 219 8.13 -15.80 -23.52
N PRO A 220 9.46 -15.67 -23.68
CA PRO A 220 10.28 -16.82 -24.00
C PRO A 220 10.20 -17.89 -22.91
N PRO A 221 10.38 -19.19 -23.22
CA PRO A 221 10.42 -20.22 -22.20
C PRO A 221 11.52 -19.88 -21.19
N SER A 222 11.12 -19.71 -19.93
CA SER A 222 12.06 -19.44 -18.84
C SER A 222 12.86 -20.70 -18.51
N THR A 223 14.18 -20.59 -18.55
CA THR A 223 15.13 -21.64 -18.12
C THR A 223 15.49 -21.49 -16.64
N SER A 224 14.94 -20.50 -15.94
CA SER A 224 15.24 -20.23 -14.52
C SER A 224 14.65 -21.35 -13.62
N HIS A 225 15.43 -21.75 -12.62
CA HIS A 225 14.99 -22.60 -11.53
C HIS A 225 14.61 -21.72 -10.33
N PRO A 226 13.32 -21.46 -10.09
CA PRO A 226 12.88 -20.49 -9.08
C PRO A 226 13.46 -20.74 -7.69
N MET A 227 13.59 -22.01 -7.29
CA MET A 227 14.15 -22.37 -5.99
C MET A 227 15.64 -22.01 -5.88
N ARG A 228 16.39 -22.17 -6.97
CA ARG A 228 17.79 -21.78 -7.01
C ARG A 228 17.96 -20.26 -6.93
N ASP A 229 17.14 -19.51 -7.66
CA ASP A 229 17.16 -18.04 -7.63
C ASP A 229 16.84 -17.50 -6.23
N ILE A 230 15.91 -18.13 -5.50
CA ILE A 230 15.58 -17.82 -4.11
C ILE A 230 16.79 -18.12 -3.19
N GLN A 231 17.39 -19.29 -3.33
CA GLN A 231 18.56 -19.67 -2.51
C GLN A 231 19.75 -18.76 -2.74
N GLU A 232 20.03 -18.40 -4.00
CA GLU A 232 21.10 -17.48 -4.35
C GLU A 232 20.84 -16.07 -3.80
N GLY A 233 19.59 -15.58 -3.91
CA GLY A 233 19.19 -14.29 -3.32
C GLY A 233 19.30 -14.27 -1.81
N LEU A 234 18.87 -15.35 -1.14
CA LEU A 234 18.96 -15.48 0.32
C LEU A 234 20.42 -15.56 0.79
N ALA A 235 21.24 -16.38 0.13
CA ALA A 235 22.67 -16.48 0.43
C ALA A 235 23.38 -15.13 0.25
N PHE A 236 23.06 -14.39 -0.82
CA PHE A 236 23.62 -13.07 -1.06
C PHE A 236 23.27 -12.08 0.06
N VAL A 237 21.99 -12.00 0.44
CA VAL A 237 21.53 -11.10 1.52
C VAL A 237 22.16 -11.48 2.86
N TRP A 238 22.27 -12.78 3.16
CA TRP A 238 22.82 -13.27 4.44
C TRP A 238 24.32 -13.03 4.58
N ASN A 239 25.06 -13.17 3.49
CA ASN A 239 26.51 -12.98 3.45
C ASN A 239 26.95 -11.50 3.44
N GLN A 240 26.02 -10.58 3.18
CA GLN A 240 26.25 -9.14 3.19
C GLN A 240 25.76 -8.53 4.52
N PRO A 241 26.67 -8.15 5.46
CA PRO A 241 26.28 -7.68 6.79
C PRO A 241 25.32 -6.49 6.76
N LEU A 242 25.49 -5.56 5.81
CA LEU A 242 24.63 -4.40 5.66
C LEU A 242 23.21 -4.80 5.21
N LEU A 243 23.10 -5.68 4.19
CA LEU A 243 21.80 -6.14 3.71
C LEU A 243 21.06 -6.95 4.77
N ARG A 244 21.78 -7.79 5.52
CA ARG A 244 21.22 -8.54 6.65
C ARG A 244 20.67 -7.60 7.73
N THR A 245 21.42 -6.55 8.09
CA THR A 245 20.95 -5.53 9.04
C THR A 245 19.71 -4.83 8.52
N LEU A 246 19.71 -4.38 7.25
CA LEU A 246 18.56 -3.74 6.61
C LEU A 246 17.35 -4.66 6.55
N ALA A 247 17.54 -5.97 6.30
CA ALA A 247 16.45 -6.96 6.30
C ALA A 247 15.80 -7.08 7.68
N TRP A 248 16.61 -7.23 8.75
CA TRP A 248 16.09 -7.32 10.11
C TRP A 248 15.38 -6.06 10.57
N VAL A 249 15.97 -4.89 10.37
CA VAL A 249 15.37 -3.61 10.74
C VAL A 249 14.04 -3.41 10.01
N SER A 250 13.99 -3.71 8.72
CA SER A 250 12.77 -3.57 7.93
C SER A 250 11.72 -4.62 8.31
N ALA A 251 12.11 -5.86 8.61
CA ALA A 251 11.18 -6.90 9.07
C ALA A 251 10.55 -6.52 10.42
N CYS A 252 11.35 -6.06 11.38
CA CYS A 252 10.84 -5.56 12.66
C CYS A 252 9.91 -4.36 12.47
N TRP A 253 10.25 -3.44 11.56
CA TRP A 253 9.38 -2.30 11.26
C TRP A 253 8.04 -2.76 10.68
N HIS A 254 8.02 -3.69 9.71
CA HIS A 254 6.78 -4.24 9.16
C HIS A 254 5.95 -4.98 10.23
N LEU A 255 6.60 -5.73 11.10
CA LEU A 255 5.92 -6.39 12.23
C LEU A 255 5.15 -5.36 13.07
N LEU A 256 5.80 -4.27 13.45
CA LEU A 256 5.21 -3.21 14.28
C LEU A 256 4.13 -2.43 13.53
N PHE A 257 4.38 -2.10 12.27
CA PHE A 257 3.44 -1.36 11.44
C PHE A 257 2.15 -2.15 11.18
N TYR A 258 2.25 -3.43 10.82
CA TYR A 258 1.06 -4.26 10.62
C TYR A 258 0.35 -4.60 11.92
N GLY A 259 1.08 -4.66 13.04
CA GLY A 259 0.47 -4.68 14.36
C GLY A 259 -0.34 -3.41 14.66
N TYR A 260 0.19 -2.24 14.32
CA TYR A 260 -0.54 -0.97 14.41
C TYR A 260 -1.78 -0.98 13.50
N THR A 261 -1.64 -1.40 12.24
CA THR A 261 -2.76 -1.42 11.29
C THR A 261 -3.89 -2.36 11.73
N ALA A 262 -3.60 -3.43 12.44
CA ALA A 262 -4.60 -4.33 13.00
C ALA A 262 -5.48 -3.68 14.08
N LEU A 263 -4.91 -2.78 14.87
CA LEU A 263 -5.59 -2.21 16.04
C LEU A 263 -6.07 -0.76 15.86
N HIS A 264 -5.53 -0.01 14.89
CA HIS A 264 -5.77 1.44 14.78
C HIS A 264 -7.23 1.80 14.51
N VAL A 265 -7.96 0.99 13.70
CA VAL A 265 -9.39 1.23 13.45
C VAL A 265 -10.22 1.02 14.71
N LEU A 266 -9.94 -0.07 15.47
CA LEU A 266 -10.57 -0.31 16.77
C LEU A 266 -10.28 0.82 17.76
N PHE A 267 -9.03 1.28 17.80
CA PHE A 267 -8.62 2.38 18.67
C PHE A 267 -9.34 3.68 18.30
N ALA A 268 -9.33 4.05 17.02
CA ALA A 268 -9.97 5.27 16.55
C ALA A 268 -11.49 5.26 16.81
N THR A 269 -12.16 4.13 16.51
CA THR A 269 -13.64 4.06 16.61
C THR A 269 -14.13 3.78 18.02
N ARG A 270 -13.60 2.76 18.72
CA ARG A 270 -14.13 2.32 20.03
C ARG A 270 -13.49 3.07 21.20
N VAL A 271 -12.21 3.44 21.10
CA VAL A 271 -11.52 4.12 22.21
C VAL A 271 -11.63 5.63 22.09
N LEU A 272 -11.40 6.19 20.89
CA LEU A 272 -11.45 7.64 20.67
C LEU A 272 -12.83 8.14 20.22
N GLY A 273 -13.79 7.26 19.92
CA GLY A 273 -15.13 7.64 19.47
C GLY A 273 -15.19 8.33 18.10
N MET A 274 -14.18 8.12 17.25
CA MET A 274 -14.11 8.75 15.94
C MET A 274 -15.12 8.12 14.98
N THR A 275 -15.71 8.96 14.13
CA THR A 275 -16.53 8.51 13.01
C THR A 275 -15.65 8.15 11.80
N PRO A 276 -16.15 7.35 10.83
CA PRO A 276 -15.41 7.04 9.60
C PRO A 276 -14.94 8.29 8.85
N GLY A 277 -15.77 9.34 8.82
CA GLY A 277 -15.45 10.62 8.18
C GLY A 277 -14.29 11.34 8.87
N THR A 278 -14.33 11.47 10.20
CA THR A 278 -13.25 12.11 10.96
C THR A 278 -11.95 11.31 10.89
N MET A 279 -12.05 9.97 10.87
CA MET A 279 -10.90 9.09 10.68
C MET A 279 -10.28 9.27 9.28
N GLY A 280 -11.11 9.33 8.24
CA GLY A 280 -10.65 9.61 6.88
C GLY A 280 -9.95 10.95 6.76
N MET A 281 -10.51 12.02 7.34
CA MET A 281 -9.88 13.35 7.38
C MET A 281 -8.55 13.34 8.14
N ALA A 282 -8.48 12.64 9.27
CA ALA A 282 -7.24 12.51 10.02
C ALA A 282 -6.14 11.79 9.21
N ASN A 283 -6.50 10.73 8.50
CA ASN A 283 -5.56 9.99 7.65
C ASN A 283 -5.09 10.81 6.42
N MET A 284 -5.82 11.84 5.98
CA MET A 284 -5.31 12.78 4.96
C MET A 284 -4.04 13.51 5.43
N LEU A 285 -3.94 13.84 6.72
CA LEU A 285 -2.72 14.42 7.28
C LEU A 285 -1.54 13.44 7.22
N GLY A 286 -1.79 12.13 7.34
CA GLY A 286 -0.78 11.10 7.08
C GLY A 286 -0.20 11.23 5.67
N GLY A 287 -1.06 11.36 4.65
CA GLY A 287 -0.64 11.62 3.28
C GLY A 287 0.22 12.88 3.12
N LEU A 288 -0.08 13.96 3.85
CA LEU A 288 0.77 15.15 3.92
C LEU A 288 2.11 14.87 4.59
N GLY A 289 2.16 13.94 5.57
CA GLY A 289 3.38 13.45 6.18
C GLY A 289 4.31 12.79 5.16
N VAL A 290 3.76 11.98 4.26
CA VAL A 290 4.50 11.38 3.12
C VAL A 290 5.10 12.45 2.22
N LEU A 291 4.32 13.49 1.87
CA LEU A 291 4.79 14.59 1.03
C LEU A 291 5.91 15.39 1.73
N ALA A 292 5.72 15.75 3.00
CA ALA A 292 6.72 16.46 3.78
C ALA A 292 8.03 15.67 3.86
N ALA A 293 7.95 14.38 4.15
CA ALA A 293 9.11 13.50 4.18
C ALA A 293 9.83 13.43 2.84
N SER A 294 9.09 13.34 1.73
CA SER A 294 9.67 13.28 0.39
C SER A 294 10.53 14.49 0.05
N LEU A 295 10.15 15.68 0.56
CA LEU A 295 10.95 16.90 0.43
C LEU A 295 12.18 16.87 1.33
N LEU A 296 12.12 16.20 2.48
CA LEU A 296 13.19 16.15 3.48
C LEU A 296 14.21 15.05 3.24
N VAL A 297 13.87 13.97 2.52
CA VAL A 297 14.78 12.82 2.27
C VAL A 297 16.11 13.27 1.68
N LYS A 298 16.09 14.08 0.61
CA LYS A 298 17.31 14.51 -0.09
C LYS A 298 18.22 15.39 0.77
N PRO A 299 17.75 16.49 1.41
CA PRO A 299 18.61 17.30 2.27
C PRO A 299 19.11 16.53 3.50
N LEU A 300 18.30 15.63 4.05
CA LEU A 300 18.66 14.81 5.19
C LEU A 300 19.77 13.81 4.85
N SER A 301 19.60 13.09 3.74
CA SER A 301 20.61 12.13 3.26
C SER A 301 21.93 12.81 2.90
N ARG A 302 21.88 14.04 2.38
CA ARG A 302 23.11 14.82 2.11
C ARG A 302 23.85 15.23 3.39
N ARG A 303 23.14 15.52 4.48
CA ARG A 303 23.76 16.00 5.75
C ARG A 303 24.23 14.85 6.63
N LEU A 304 23.45 13.77 6.70
CA LEU A 304 23.66 12.67 7.66
C LEU A 304 24.15 11.38 6.99
N GLY A 305 24.25 11.36 5.66
CA GLY A 305 24.43 10.13 4.87
C GLY A 305 23.13 9.31 4.75
N THR A 306 23.14 8.34 3.84
CA THR A 306 21.95 7.50 3.57
C THR A 306 21.54 6.69 4.80
N GLY A 307 22.51 6.13 5.53
CA GLY A 307 22.26 5.39 6.78
C GLY A 307 21.71 6.27 7.90
N GLY A 308 22.20 7.52 8.03
CA GLY A 308 21.66 8.50 8.97
C GLY A 308 20.20 8.87 8.66
N GLY A 309 19.84 9.00 7.38
CA GLY A 309 18.46 9.21 6.94
C GLY A 309 17.52 8.08 7.38
N ILE A 310 17.94 6.82 7.23
CA ILE A 310 17.21 5.63 7.69
C ILE A 310 16.96 5.70 9.20
N LEU A 311 17.98 6.04 9.99
CA LEU A 311 17.87 6.14 11.45
C LEU A 311 16.92 7.25 11.90
N VAL A 312 16.98 8.41 11.25
CA VAL A 312 16.00 9.49 11.51
C VAL A 312 14.58 9.02 11.19
N GLY A 313 14.37 8.33 10.08
CA GLY A 313 13.07 7.76 9.73
C GLY A 313 12.54 6.79 10.80
N LEU A 314 13.39 5.92 11.33
CA LEU A 314 13.03 5.02 12.45
C LEU A 314 12.66 5.81 13.72
N CYS A 315 13.44 6.81 14.09
CA CYS A 315 13.16 7.64 15.27
C CYS A 315 11.84 8.42 15.14
N VAL A 316 11.58 8.99 13.95
CA VAL A 316 10.33 9.71 13.66
C VAL A 316 9.14 8.78 13.68
N SER A 317 9.25 7.58 13.09
CA SER A 317 8.19 6.55 13.18
C SER A 317 7.96 6.11 14.63
N ALA A 318 9.02 5.85 15.39
CA ALA A 318 8.94 5.45 16.78
C ALA A 318 8.26 6.53 17.65
N PHE A 319 8.57 7.80 17.41
CA PHE A 319 7.90 8.93 18.04
C PHE A 319 6.40 8.93 17.73
N GLY A 320 6.01 8.77 16.46
CA GLY A 320 4.61 8.65 16.06
C GLY A 320 3.90 7.49 16.77
N PHE A 321 4.48 6.29 16.75
CA PHE A 321 3.91 5.13 17.44
C PHE A 321 3.80 5.32 18.95
N ALA A 322 4.79 5.98 19.58
CA ALA A 322 4.76 6.24 21.02
C ALA A 322 3.62 7.18 21.44
N LEU A 323 3.23 8.09 20.57
CA LEU A 323 2.13 9.01 20.83
C LEU A 323 0.74 8.37 20.72
N VAL A 324 0.58 7.27 19.93
CA VAL A 324 -0.74 6.63 19.71
C VAL A 324 -1.46 6.27 21.03
N PRO A 325 -0.87 5.45 21.93
CA PRO A 325 -1.54 5.06 23.15
C PRO A 325 -1.73 6.21 24.14
N ALA A 326 -0.99 7.33 23.97
CA ALA A 326 -1.06 8.49 24.84
C ALA A 326 -2.23 9.43 24.50
N ILE A 327 -2.92 9.25 23.36
CA ILE A 327 -4.06 10.09 22.98
C ILE A 327 -5.21 9.89 23.96
N PRO A 328 -5.68 10.93 24.67
CA PRO A 328 -6.82 10.83 25.57
C PRO A 328 -8.14 10.79 24.78
N THR A 329 -9.19 10.23 25.38
CA THR A 329 -10.53 10.11 24.77
C THR A 329 -11.19 11.47 24.54
N ALA A 330 -10.86 12.46 25.40
CA ALA A 330 -11.36 13.84 25.26
C ALA A 330 -10.25 14.80 25.61
N LEU A 331 -9.44 15.16 24.62
CA LEU A 331 -8.37 16.14 24.79
C LEU A 331 -9.00 17.53 24.94
N PHE A 332 -8.65 18.24 26.02
CA PHE A 332 -9.25 19.53 26.39
C PHE A 332 -10.79 19.51 26.44
N GLY A 333 -11.40 18.36 26.77
CA GLY A 333 -12.85 18.20 26.82
C GLY A 333 -13.57 18.21 25.47
N SER A 334 -12.85 18.10 24.35
CA SER A 334 -13.41 18.19 22.99
C SER A 334 -12.95 17.03 22.09
N ALA A 335 -13.90 16.43 21.39
CA ALA A 335 -13.62 15.40 20.37
C ALA A 335 -12.77 15.95 19.20
N THR A 336 -12.93 17.23 18.86
CA THR A 336 -12.18 17.88 17.77
C THR A 336 -10.67 17.86 18.04
N TRP A 337 -10.24 18.18 19.27
CA TRP A 337 -8.83 18.14 19.65
C TRP A 337 -8.27 16.71 19.67
N THR A 338 -9.09 15.74 20.04
CA THR A 338 -8.72 14.32 19.98
C THR A 338 -8.49 13.86 18.53
N VAL A 339 -9.36 14.26 17.60
CA VAL A 339 -9.19 14.02 16.16
C VAL A 339 -7.92 14.70 15.63
N ALA A 340 -7.66 15.96 16.03
CA ALA A 340 -6.46 16.68 15.62
C ALA A 340 -5.19 16.00 16.16
N ALA A 341 -5.18 15.56 17.42
CA ALA A 341 -4.06 14.81 17.99
C ALA A 341 -3.81 13.51 17.24
N TYR A 342 -4.86 12.74 16.94
CA TYR A 342 -4.76 11.52 16.15
C TYR A 342 -4.18 11.81 14.74
N ALA A 343 -4.66 12.85 14.08
CA ALA A 343 -4.17 13.26 12.76
C ALA A 343 -2.66 13.64 12.77
N ILE A 344 -2.21 14.35 13.80
CA ILE A 344 -0.78 14.67 14.00
C ILE A 344 0.04 13.40 14.22
N VAL A 345 -0.49 12.43 14.95
CA VAL A 345 0.19 11.15 15.19
C VAL A 345 0.34 10.36 13.88
N VAL A 346 -0.72 10.26 13.09
CA VAL A 346 -0.67 9.60 11.76
C VAL A 346 0.33 10.31 10.83
N PHE A 347 0.36 11.66 10.84
CA PHE A 347 1.36 12.43 10.10
C PHE A 347 2.80 12.01 10.45
N TRP A 348 3.14 11.87 11.74
CA TRP A 348 4.49 11.47 12.17
C TRP A 348 4.81 10.02 11.80
N ILE A 349 3.84 9.10 11.89
CA ILE A 349 4.04 7.69 11.49
C ILE A 349 4.38 7.62 10.01
N ASP A 350 3.58 8.23 9.14
CA ASP A 350 3.75 8.17 7.69
C ASP A 350 4.96 8.98 7.21
N CYS A 351 5.25 10.11 7.85
CA CYS A 351 6.48 10.87 7.63
C CYS A 351 7.71 10.02 7.94
N GLY A 352 7.75 9.39 9.11
CA GLY A 352 8.84 8.52 9.53
C GLY A 352 8.99 7.30 8.64
N ALA A 353 7.88 6.66 8.23
CA ALA A 353 7.88 5.57 7.28
C ALA A 353 8.55 5.95 5.96
N THR A 354 8.22 7.11 5.41
CA THR A 354 8.78 7.58 4.13
C THR A 354 10.27 7.94 4.28
N LEU A 355 10.65 8.62 5.36
CA LEU A 355 12.04 8.93 5.68
C LEU A 355 12.88 7.66 5.88
N PHE A 356 12.27 6.56 6.33
CA PHE A 356 12.91 5.26 6.45
C PHE A 356 13.02 4.54 5.11
N PHE A 357 11.88 4.35 4.39
CA PHE A 357 11.84 3.46 3.22
C PHE A 357 12.54 4.01 1.99
N VAL A 358 12.49 5.32 1.74
CA VAL A 358 13.12 5.88 0.53
C VAL A 358 14.64 5.69 0.53
N PRO A 359 15.39 6.09 1.59
CA PRO A 359 16.82 5.81 1.66
C PRO A 359 17.14 4.30 1.78
N TYR A 360 16.30 3.53 2.47
CA TYR A 360 16.44 2.08 2.59
C TYR A 360 16.44 1.39 1.21
N ILE A 361 15.47 1.74 0.34
CA ILE A 361 15.38 1.18 -1.01
C ILE A 361 16.60 1.59 -1.84
N ALA A 362 17.01 2.85 -1.76
CA ALA A 362 18.16 3.36 -2.50
C ALA A 362 19.46 2.68 -2.05
N LEU A 363 19.68 2.55 -0.75
CA LEU A 363 20.90 1.97 -0.20
C LEU A 363 21.06 0.49 -0.59
N ARG A 364 20.01 -0.33 -0.43
CA ARG A 364 20.06 -1.75 -0.79
C ARG A 364 20.33 -1.97 -2.29
N GLN A 365 19.75 -1.12 -3.16
CA GLN A 365 19.99 -1.21 -4.61
C GLN A 365 21.43 -0.81 -4.97
N ARG A 366 21.96 0.22 -4.32
CA ARG A 366 23.31 0.73 -4.58
C ARG A 366 24.41 -0.26 -4.21
N VAL A 367 24.24 -1.02 -3.12
CA VAL A 367 25.24 -1.99 -2.67
C VAL A 367 25.14 -3.35 -3.35
N THR A 368 24.19 -3.51 -4.27
CA THR A 368 23.92 -4.78 -4.94
C THR A 368 24.37 -4.72 -6.40
N PRO A 369 25.22 -5.64 -6.87
CA PRO A 369 25.58 -5.76 -8.28
C PRO A 369 24.37 -6.04 -9.17
N ASP A 370 24.34 -5.47 -10.39
CA ASP A 370 23.24 -5.61 -11.34
C ASP A 370 22.84 -7.06 -11.63
N ALA A 371 23.82 -7.96 -11.68
CA ALA A 371 23.60 -9.39 -11.96
C ALA A 371 22.70 -10.10 -10.95
N VAL A 372 22.65 -9.63 -9.69
CA VAL A 372 21.85 -10.24 -8.61
C VAL A 372 20.77 -9.30 -8.06
N LEU A 373 20.65 -8.09 -8.63
CA LEU A 373 19.75 -7.04 -8.13
C LEU A 373 18.29 -7.52 -8.05
N GLY A 374 17.77 -8.16 -9.08
CA GLY A 374 16.40 -8.66 -9.10
C GLY A 374 16.13 -9.70 -8.01
N ARG A 375 17.06 -10.66 -7.84
CA ARG A 375 16.97 -11.71 -6.81
C ARG A 375 17.03 -11.10 -5.40
N MET A 376 17.95 -10.17 -5.17
CA MET A 376 18.07 -9.45 -3.90
C MET A 376 16.79 -8.69 -3.58
N VAL A 377 16.23 -7.94 -4.52
CA VAL A 377 15.00 -7.15 -4.30
C VAL A 377 13.83 -8.07 -3.94
N ALA A 378 13.63 -9.18 -4.66
CA ALA A 378 12.59 -10.15 -4.39
C ALA A 378 12.76 -10.81 -3.00
N THR A 379 14.00 -11.24 -2.68
CA THR A 379 14.33 -11.87 -1.39
C THR A 379 14.12 -10.90 -0.23
N MET A 380 14.62 -9.66 -0.34
CA MET A 380 14.45 -8.64 0.70
C MET A 380 12.96 -8.33 0.92
N ARG A 381 12.17 -8.21 -0.16
CA ARG A 381 10.73 -7.99 -0.05
C ARG A 381 10.03 -9.15 0.67
N ALA A 382 10.37 -10.40 0.32
CA ALA A 382 9.81 -11.58 0.98
C ALA A 382 10.17 -11.63 2.47
N LEU A 383 11.45 -11.46 2.82
CA LEU A 383 11.94 -11.50 4.21
C LEU A 383 11.29 -10.40 5.06
N THR A 384 11.17 -9.18 4.53
CA THR A 384 10.67 -8.04 5.30
C THR A 384 9.16 -8.07 5.49
N VAL A 385 8.40 -8.43 4.46
CA VAL A 385 6.94 -8.48 4.55
C VAL A 385 6.45 -9.78 5.22
N ALA A 386 7.27 -10.85 5.26
CA ALA A 386 6.93 -12.08 5.99
C ALA A 386 6.63 -11.84 7.49
N ALA A 387 7.17 -10.78 8.09
CA ALA A 387 6.90 -10.39 9.47
C ALA A 387 5.51 -9.74 9.68
N ALA A 388 4.88 -9.27 8.61
CA ALA A 388 3.60 -8.55 8.68
C ALA A 388 2.45 -9.37 9.30
N PRO A 389 2.15 -10.60 8.84
CA PRO A 389 1.10 -11.41 9.45
C PRO A 389 1.35 -11.71 10.93
N LEU A 390 2.62 -11.95 11.30
CA LEU A 390 3.00 -12.19 12.68
C LEU A 390 2.76 -10.96 13.55
N GLY A 391 3.12 -9.77 13.07
CA GLY A 391 2.88 -8.51 13.77
C GLY A 391 1.39 -8.26 14.00
N ALA A 392 0.57 -8.49 12.99
CA ALA A 392 -0.89 -8.35 13.09
C ALA A 392 -1.51 -9.31 14.11
N LEU A 393 -1.13 -10.60 14.07
CA LEU A 393 -1.61 -11.61 15.03
C LEU A 393 -1.16 -11.32 16.46
N LEU A 394 0.11 -10.98 16.67
CA LEU A 394 0.65 -10.63 17.98
C LEU A 394 -0.07 -9.42 18.58
N ALA A 395 -0.25 -8.36 17.79
CA ALA A 395 -0.95 -7.15 18.23
C ALA A 395 -2.42 -7.44 18.52
N GLY A 396 -3.10 -8.23 17.67
CA GLY A 396 -4.47 -8.68 17.91
C GLY A 396 -4.61 -9.45 19.21
N GLY A 397 -3.73 -10.41 19.48
CA GLY A 397 -3.72 -11.18 20.73
C GLY A 397 -3.43 -10.31 21.96
N LEU A 398 -2.45 -9.41 21.88
CA LEU A 398 -2.17 -8.44 22.96
C LEU A 398 -3.35 -7.50 23.20
N GLY A 399 -3.98 -7.03 22.13
CA GLY A 399 -5.18 -6.18 22.22
C GLY A 399 -6.39 -6.90 22.83
N GLU A 400 -6.53 -8.21 22.59
CA GLU A 400 -7.58 -9.05 23.18
C GLU A 400 -7.34 -9.27 24.68
N GLY A 401 -6.11 -9.62 25.08
CA GLY A 401 -5.79 -9.96 26.47
C GLY A 401 -5.64 -8.75 27.38
N PHE A 402 -5.08 -7.64 26.90
CA PHE A 402 -4.71 -6.47 27.72
C PHE A 402 -5.43 -5.19 27.32
N GLY A 403 -6.30 -5.26 26.31
CA GLY A 403 -7.00 -4.10 25.74
C GLY A 403 -6.22 -3.41 24.62
N VAL A 404 -6.97 -2.77 23.69
CA VAL A 404 -6.44 -2.16 22.47
C VAL A 404 -5.34 -1.13 22.75
N ARG A 405 -5.51 -0.30 23.79
CA ARG A 405 -4.53 0.73 24.17
C ARG A 405 -3.22 0.11 24.66
N ALA A 406 -3.27 -0.95 25.44
CA ALA A 406 -2.08 -1.67 25.90
C ALA A 406 -1.37 -2.38 24.74
N GLY A 407 -2.11 -3.02 23.83
CA GLY A 407 -1.56 -3.61 22.61
C GLY A 407 -0.79 -2.59 21.78
N LEU A 408 -1.36 -1.39 21.58
CA LEU A 408 -0.67 -0.27 20.89
C LEU A 408 0.54 0.24 21.71
N GLY A 409 0.47 0.19 23.04
CA GLY A 409 1.60 0.49 23.94
C GLY A 409 2.78 -0.47 23.75
N CYS A 410 2.52 -1.76 23.56
CA CYS A 410 3.55 -2.76 23.23
C CYS A 410 4.20 -2.50 21.88
N ILE A 411 3.40 -2.11 20.88
CA ILE A 411 3.91 -1.71 19.56
C ILE A 411 4.80 -0.47 19.68
N ALA A 412 4.36 0.53 20.45
CA ALA A 412 5.13 1.74 20.72
C ALA A 412 6.47 1.44 21.39
N ALA A 413 6.45 0.59 22.43
CA ALA A 413 7.69 0.14 23.09
C ALA A 413 8.63 -0.59 22.12
N GLY A 414 8.09 -1.51 21.30
CA GLY A 414 8.85 -2.19 20.26
C GLY A 414 9.47 -1.23 19.25
N ALA A 415 8.74 -0.19 18.83
CA ALA A 415 9.24 0.82 17.88
C ALA A 415 10.37 1.68 18.49
N VAL A 416 10.23 2.06 19.77
CA VAL A 416 11.29 2.78 20.50
C VAL A 416 12.54 1.90 20.64
N LEU A 417 12.37 0.62 20.99
CA LEU A 417 13.49 -0.34 21.08
C LEU A 417 14.16 -0.57 19.72
N LEU A 418 13.38 -0.66 18.63
CA LEU A 418 13.91 -0.76 17.28
C LEU A 418 14.73 0.48 16.89
N ALA A 419 14.22 1.66 17.19
CA ALA A 419 14.91 2.93 16.91
C ALA A 419 16.20 3.04 17.75
N ALA A 420 16.16 2.72 19.04
CA ALA A 420 17.32 2.71 19.92
C ALA A 420 18.37 1.67 19.45
N GLY A 421 17.94 0.44 19.14
CA GLY A 421 18.81 -0.59 18.57
C GLY A 421 19.43 -0.17 17.23
N GLY A 422 18.65 0.52 16.37
CA GLY A 422 19.17 1.12 15.14
C GLY A 422 20.28 2.14 15.38
N VAL A 423 20.04 3.05 16.33
CA VAL A 423 20.96 4.16 16.63
C VAL A 423 22.23 3.70 17.34
N PHE A 424 22.13 2.78 18.30
CA PHE A 424 23.25 2.37 19.17
C PHE A 424 23.86 1.02 18.77
N GLY A 425 23.09 0.12 18.14
CA GLY A 425 23.49 -1.26 17.89
C GLY A 425 23.89 -1.57 16.45
N THR A 426 23.68 -0.67 15.50
CA THR A 426 23.98 -0.95 14.08
C THR A 426 25.05 -0.01 13.51
N ARG A 427 25.83 -0.55 12.54
CA ARG A 427 26.78 0.26 11.75
C ARG A 427 26.12 1.05 10.62
N LEU A 428 24.80 1.25 10.66
CA LEU A 428 24.09 2.03 9.65
C LEU A 428 24.59 3.46 9.55
N LYS A 429 25.10 4.04 10.65
CA LYS A 429 25.74 5.38 10.65
C LYS A 429 26.99 5.45 9.78
N GLU A 430 27.70 4.33 9.61
CA GLU A 430 28.95 4.26 8.85
C GLU A 430 28.68 4.09 7.35
N ALA A 431 27.45 3.76 6.95
CA ALA A 431 27.04 3.70 5.56
C ALA A 431 26.93 5.13 4.97
N LYS A 432 28.09 5.78 4.86
CA LYS A 432 28.29 7.01 4.10
C LYS A 432 28.41 6.65 2.62
N GLU A 433 28.08 7.64 1.79
CA GLU A 433 28.14 7.56 0.31
C GLU A 433 29.48 7.10 -0.25
#